data_179b38154f0b79195fd2bb260425f717
#
_entry.id   179b38154f0b79195fd2bb260425f717
#
_cell.length_a   1.000
_cell.length_b   1.000
_cell.length_c   1.000
_cell.angle_alpha   90.00
_cell.angle_beta   90.00
_cell.angle_gamma   90.00
#
_symmetry.space_group_name_H-M   'P 1'
#
loop_
_entity.id
_entity.type
_entity.pdbx_description
1 polymer ?
#
loop_
_entity_poly.entity_id
_entity_poly.type
_entity_poly.pdbx_seq_one_letter_code
_entity_poly.pdbx_strand_id
1 'polypeptide(L)'
;MNHGLFVLALALLLPMTAHAQDSTVVVVVRHAEKALDDPRDPALSEAGRARAQALAGRLAAVGLDAAYSTQYRRTHLTAAPAAAEAGITVQQRPVAAGNAATCATGLARDLRALPAGSTALVVGHSNTVPGIVEALSGQPAAEMPETEYDRYTVIVLGRDGRARVFTSRY
;
A
#
# COMPACT_ATOMS: atom_id res chain seq x y z
N MET A 1 17.49 70.14 -5.13
CA MET A 1 17.40 69.03 -6.08
C MET A 1 17.67 67.74 -5.28
N ASN A 2 16.57 67.05 -4.84
CA ASN A 2 16.66 65.81 -4.05
C ASN A 2 16.54 64.61 -4.98
N HIS A 3 17.60 63.81 -5.06
CA HIS A 3 17.57 62.54 -5.81
C HIS A 3 17.14 61.43 -4.84
N GLY A 4 15.88 61.01 -4.91
CA GLY A 4 15.37 59.86 -4.18
C GLY A 4 15.90 58.55 -4.79
N LEU A 5 16.65 57.80 -4.02
CA LEU A 5 17.14 56.48 -4.37
C LEU A 5 16.03 55.45 -4.15
N PHE A 6 15.38 54.96 -5.24
CA PHE A 6 14.44 53.85 -5.17
C PHE A 6 15.24 52.54 -5.08
N VAL A 7 15.22 51.92 -3.91
CA VAL A 7 15.73 50.54 -3.72
C VAL A 7 14.64 49.58 -4.11
N LEU A 8 14.80 48.91 -5.25
CA LEU A 8 13.92 47.86 -5.71
C LEU A 8 14.28 46.56 -4.98
N ALA A 9 13.49 46.21 -3.96
CA ALA A 9 13.65 44.90 -3.27
C ALA A 9 13.12 43.78 -4.16
N LEU A 10 14.02 43.03 -4.79
CA LEU A 10 13.73 41.82 -5.54
C LEU A 10 13.46 40.69 -4.53
N ALA A 11 12.18 40.38 -4.27
CA ALA A 11 11.79 39.23 -3.44
C ALA A 11 12.09 37.95 -4.24
N LEU A 12 13.13 37.19 -3.83
CA LEU A 12 13.37 35.82 -4.31
C LEU A 12 12.25 34.92 -3.80
N LEU A 13 11.27 34.63 -4.64
CA LEU A 13 10.34 33.52 -4.46
C LEU A 13 11.08 32.20 -4.67
N LEU A 14 11.59 31.62 -3.57
CA LEU A 14 12.10 30.25 -3.60
C LEU A 14 10.92 29.30 -3.89
N PRO A 15 10.99 28.44 -4.90
CA PRO A 15 9.94 27.44 -5.10
C PRO A 15 9.93 26.49 -3.89
N MET A 16 8.83 26.49 -3.14
CA MET A 16 8.54 25.42 -2.19
C MET A 16 8.22 24.16 -3.02
N THR A 17 9.25 23.39 -3.34
CA THR A 17 9.08 22.09 -3.96
C THR A 17 8.34 21.19 -2.97
N ALA A 18 7.10 20.84 -3.32
CA ALA A 18 6.29 19.93 -2.55
C ALA A 18 6.97 18.54 -2.50
N HIS A 19 7.49 18.15 -1.33
CA HIS A 19 8.16 16.87 -1.08
C HIS A 19 7.21 15.65 -1.20
N ALA A 20 5.97 15.85 -1.62
CA ALA A 20 4.98 14.77 -1.80
C ALA A 20 5.33 13.84 -2.97
N GLN A 21 6.09 14.30 -3.96
CA GLN A 21 6.47 13.49 -5.14
C GLN A 21 7.60 12.49 -4.88
N ASP A 22 8.26 12.58 -3.73
CA ASP A 22 9.41 11.74 -3.40
C ASP A 22 9.06 10.55 -2.47
N SER A 23 7.80 10.43 -2.03
CA SER A 23 7.38 9.39 -1.09
C SER A 23 6.77 8.21 -1.81
N THR A 24 7.10 6.98 -1.39
CA THR A 24 6.41 5.77 -1.84
C THR A 24 5.16 5.56 -0.99
N VAL A 25 4.03 5.34 -1.64
CA VAL A 25 2.75 5.03 -0.99
C VAL A 25 2.52 3.52 -1.04
N VAL A 26 2.27 2.90 0.10
CA VAL A 26 1.95 1.47 0.19
C VAL A 26 0.57 1.31 0.80
N VAL A 27 -0.33 0.68 0.06
CA VAL A 27 -1.65 0.27 0.54
C VAL A 27 -1.57 -1.19 0.96
N VAL A 28 -1.88 -1.46 2.22
CA VAL A 28 -1.87 -2.83 2.78
C VAL A 28 -3.28 -3.20 3.20
N VAL A 29 -3.78 -4.31 2.64
CA VAL A 29 -5.11 -4.86 2.95
C VAL A 29 -5.02 -6.36 3.19
N ARG A 30 -6.01 -6.91 3.87
CA ARG A 30 -6.27 -8.35 3.92
C ARG A 30 -6.98 -8.80 2.64
N HIS A 31 -6.83 -10.07 2.24
CA HIS A 31 -7.68 -10.68 1.21
C HIS A 31 -9.15 -10.53 1.56
N ALA A 32 -10.00 -10.41 0.57
CA ALA A 32 -11.45 -10.32 0.71
C ALA A 32 -12.08 -11.67 1.12
N GLU A 33 -13.39 -11.69 1.31
CA GLU A 33 -14.14 -12.84 1.84
C GLU A 33 -13.96 -14.10 0.99
N LYS A 34 -13.73 -15.21 1.68
CA LYS A 34 -13.49 -16.53 1.07
C LYS A 34 -14.78 -17.21 0.63
N ALA A 35 -14.72 -17.92 -0.49
CA ALA A 35 -15.72 -18.93 -0.85
C ALA A 35 -15.52 -20.21 -0.01
N LEU A 36 -16.43 -21.18 -0.19
CA LEU A 36 -16.38 -22.51 0.45
C LEU A 36 -16.03 -23.60 -0.56
N ASP A 37 -15.40 -23.23 -1.68
CA ASP A 37 -15.09 -24.12 -2.82
C ASP A 37 -13.88 -25.02 -2.56
N ASP A 38 -12.92 -24.58 -1.77
CA ASP A 38 -11.71 -25.35 -1.42
C ASP A 38 -11.29 -25.03 0.03
N PRO A 39 -11.18 -26.03 0.91
CA PRO A 39 -10.81 -25.81 2.31
C PRO A 39 -9.36 -25.34 2.51
N ARG A 40 -8.46 -25.55 1.55
CA ARG A 40 -7.04 -25.19 1.65
C ARG A 40 -6.72 -23.89 0.94
N ASP A 41 -7.23 -23.70 -0.28
CA ASP A 41 -6.98 -22.51 -1.09
C ASP A 41 -8.26 -21.98 -1.76
N PRO A 42 -9.22 -21.49 -0.96
CA PRO A 42 -10.50 -21.01 -1.48
C PRO A 42 -10.32 -19.77 -2.39
N ALA A 43 -11.20 -19.67 -3.36
CA ALA A 43 -11.41 -18.46 -4.15
C ALA A 43 -12.11 -17.38 -3.30
N LEU A 44 -12.50 -16.26 -3.91
CA LEU A 44 -13.35 -15.25 -3.29
C LEU A 44 -14.82 -15.63 -3.41
N SER A 45 -15.58 -15.37 -2.35
CA SER A 45 -17.06 -15.39 -2.39
C SER A 45 -17.58 -14.27 -3.29
N GLU A 46 -18.89 -14.19 -3.49
CA GLU A 46 -19.52 -13.06 -4.19
C GLU A 46 -19.23 -11.74 -3.48
N ALA A 47 -19.40 -11.69 -2.16
CA ALA A 47 -19.05 -10.53 -1.34
C ALA A 47 -17.57 -10.17 -1.48
N GLY A 48 -16.68 -11.19 -1.50
CA GLY A 48 -15.24 -10.97 -1.69
C GLY A 48 -14.91 -10.41 -3.07
N ARG A 49 -15.59 -10.83 -4.13
CA ARG A 49 -15.40 -10.25 -5.46
C ARG A 49 -15.88 -8.80 -5.52
N ALA A 50 -17.03 -8.50 -4.90
CA ALA A 50 -17.52 -7.12 -4.80
C ALA A 50 -16.54 -6.22 -4.03
N ARG A 51 -15.96 -6.72 -2.93
CA ARG A 51 -14.92 -6.00 -2.18
C ARG A 51 -13.65 -5.78 -2.99
N ALA A 52 -13.19 -6.76 -3.75
CA ALA A 52 -12.03 -6.61 -4.63
C ALA A 52 -12.26 -5.54 -5.72
N GLN A 53 -13.47 -5.45 -6.26
CA GLN A 53 -13.84 -4.38 -7.19
C GLN A 53 -13.92 -3.01 -6.51
N ALA A 54 -14.45 -2.93 -5.29
CA ALA A 54 -14.46 -1.68 -4.51
C ALA A 54 -13.03 -1.19 -4.22
N LEU A 55 -12.09 -2.11 -3.92
CA LEU A 55 -10.67 -1.80 -3.76
C LEU A 55 -10.08 -1.23 -5.06
N ALA A 56 -10.35 -1.85 -6.20
CA ALA A 56 -9.90 -1.38 -7.51
C ALA A 56 -10.38 0.05 -7.77
N GLY A 57 -11.67 0.32 -7.59
CA GLY A 57 -12.23 1.67 -7.77
C GLY A 57 -11.59 2.73 -6.86
N ARG A 58 -11.17 2.36 -5.64
CA ARG A 58 -10.42 3.30 -4.77
C ARG A 58 -9.02 3.59 -5.27
N LEU A 59 -8.38 2.62 -5.90
CA LEU A 59 -7.00 2.74 -6.38
C LEU A 59 -6.90 3.33 -7.78
N ALA A 60 -7.98 3.32 -8.56
CA ALA A 60 -8.00 3.83 -9.93
C ALA A 60 -7.51 5.29 -10.05
N ALA A 61 -7.85 6.14 -9.06
CA ALA A 61 -7.51 7.57 -9.08
C ALA A 61 -6.06 7.86 -8.67
N VAL A 62 -5.35 6.90 -8.03
CA VAL A 62 -4.01 7.15 -7.47
C VAL A 62 -2.87 6.60 -8.34
N GLY A 63 -3.18 5.79 -9.35
CA GLY A 63 -2.17 5.15 -10.22
C GLY A 63 -1.34 4.11 -9.46
N LEU A 64 -1.52 2.83 -9.80
CA LEU A 64 -0.83 1.73 -9.13
C LEU A 64 0.38 1.28 -9.96
N ASP A 65 1.58 1.30 -9.39
CA ASP A 65 2.83 0.91 -10.06
C ASP A 65 3.24 -0.53 -9.75
N ALA A 66 2.82 -1.06 -8.60
CA ALA A 66 3.14 -2.43 -8.20
C ALA A 66 2.00 -3.05 -7.37
N ALA A 67 1.78 -4.36 -7.54
CA ALA A 67 0.83 -5.13 -6.75
C ALA A 67 1.45 -6.44 -6.28
N TYR A 68 1.29 -6.75 -5.00
CA TYR A 68 1.85 -7.93 -4.36
C TYR A 68 0.77 -8.76 -3.69
N SER A 69 0.85 -10.08 -3.83
CA SER A 69 0.00 -11.04 -3.13
C SER A 69 0.83 -12.18 -2.57
N THR A 70 0.27 -12.96 -1.67
CA THR A 70 0.85 -14.26 -1.31
C THR A 70 0.56 -15.29 -2.42
N GLN A 71 1.00 -16.53 -2.25
CA GLN A 71 0.76 -17.63 -3.19
C GLN A 71 -0.72 -18.10 -3.27
N TYR A 72 -1.58 -17.65 -2.35
CA TYR A 72 -2.96 -18.11 -2.25
C TYR A 72 -3.89 -17.38 -3.22
N ARG A 73 -4.83 -18.15 -3.81
CA ARG A 73 -5.84 -17.65 -4.76
C ARG A 73 -6.58 -16.43 -4.23
N ARG A 74 -7.03 -16.44 -2.98
CA ARG A 74 -7.80 -15.36 -2.37
C ARG A 74 -7.05 -14.04 -2.32
N THR A 75 -5.73 -14.04 -2.06
CA THR A 75 -4.92 -12.80 -2.06
C THR A 75 -4.69 -12.29 -3.48
N HIS A 76 -4.39 -13.20 -4.43
CA HIS A 76 -4.24 -12.86 -5.83
C HIS A 76 -5.53 -12.28 -6.41
N LEU A 77 -6.67 -12.95 -6.20
CA LEU A 77 -7.97 -12.50 -6.69
C LEU A 77 -8.45 -11.18 -6.07
N THR A 78 -7.99 -10.84 -4.87
CA THR A 78 -8.26 -9.53 -4.27
C THR A 78 -7.46 -8.42 -4.94
N ALA A 79 -6.21 -8.68 -5.31
CA ALA A 79 -5.34 -7.69 -5.97
C ALA A 79 -5.63 -7.54 -7.47
N ALA A 80 -6.08 -8.60 -8.13
CA ALA A 80 -6.17 -8.71 -9.59
C ALA A 80 -7.00 -7.61 -10.27
N PRO A 81 -8.19 -7.20 -9.77
CA PRO A 81 -8.95 -6.12 -10.41
C PRO A 81 -8.17 -4.80 -10.45
N ALA A 82 -7.56 -4.38 -9.33
CA ALA A 82 -6.79 -3.14 -9.27
C ALA A 82 -5.54 -3.20 -10.17
N ALA A 83 -4.85 -4.33 -10.19
CA ALA A 83 -3.70 -4.54 -11.05
C ALA A 83 -4.08 -4.49 -12.54
N ALA A 84 -5.22 -5.09 -12.91
CA ALA A 84 -5.72 -5.08 -14.28
C ALA A 84 -6.09 -3.66 -14.75
N GLU A 85 -6.75 -2.85 -13.90
CA GLU A 85 -7.07 -1.45 -14.20
C GLU A 85 -5.81 -0.60 -14.40
N ALA A 86 -4.74 -0.90 -13.64
CA ALA A 86 -3.46 -0.21 -13.76
C ALA A 86 -2.56 -0.75 -14.90
N GLY A 87 -2.97 -1.82 -15.60
CA GLY A 87 -2.17 -2.45 -16.65
C GLY A 87 -0.91 -3.17 -16.15
N ILE A 88 -0.87 -3.58 -14.86
CA ILE A 88 0.26 -4.26 -14.23
C ILE A 88 -0.09 -5.70 -13.83
N THR A 89 0.93 -6.50 -13.54
CA THR A 89 0.76 -7.87 -13.04
C THR A 89 0.91 -7.94 -11.53
N VAL A 90 0.16 -8.84 -10.88
CA VAL A 90 0.31 -9.14 -9.45
C VAL A 90 1.54 -10.02 -9.24
N GLN A 91 2.51 -9.53 -8.48
CA GLN A 91 3.72 -10.26 -8.12
C GLN A 91 3.46 -11.11 -6.87
N GLN A 92 3.79 -12.40 -6.94
CA GLN A 92 3.66 -13.27 -5.77
C GLN A 92 4.87 -13.14 -4.83
N ARG A 93 4.59 -13.05 -3.54
CA ARG A 93 5.53 -13.10 -2.42
C ARG A 93 5.07 -14.21 -1.46
N PRO A 94 5.51 -15.46 -1.68
CA PRO A 94 5.05 -16.60 -0.88
C PRO A 94 5.38 -16.44 0.60
N VAL A 95 4.44 -16.85 1.44
CA VAL A 95 4.58 -16.88 2.91
C VAL A 95 4.43 -18.32 3.37
N ALA A 96 5.40 -18.85 4.08
CA ALA A 96 5.33 -20.16 4.71
C ALA A 96 5.07 -20.04 6.22
N ALA A 97 4.56 -21.11 6.82
CA ALA A 97 4.39 -21.19 8.26
C ALA A 97 5.76 -20.95 8.97
N GLY A 98 5.75 -20.12 10.01
CA GLY A 98 6.95 -19.83 10.82
C GLY A 98 7.89 -18.77 10.24
N ASN A 99 7.68 -18.27 9.01
CA ASN A 99 8.56 -17.26 8.42
C ASN A 99 7.86 -15.90 8.10
N ALA A 100 6.68 -15.66 8.64
CA ALA A 100 5.90 -14.46 8.34
C ALA A 100 6.69 -13.16 8.61
N ALA A 101 7.44 -13.09 9.70
CA ALA A 101 8.26 -11.92 10.04
C ALA A 101 9.40 -11.69 9.03
N THR A 102 10.09 -12.75 8.62
CA THR A 102 11.16 -12.67 7.61
C THR A 102 10.60 -12.25 6.25
N CYS A 103 9.43 -12.79 5.86
CA CYS A 103 8.74 -12.39 4.64
C CYS A 103 8.30 -10.92 4.67
N ALA A 104 7.77 -10.46 5.82
CA ALA A 104 7.38 -9.05 6.00
C ALA A 104 8.59 -8.11 5.86
N THR A 105 9.72 -8.44 6.49
CA THR A 105 10.97 -7.67 6.38
C THR A 105 11.51 -7.64 4.94
N GLY A 106 11.50 -8.79 4.25
CA GLY A 106 11.91 -8.88 2.85
C GLY A 106 11.03 -8.04 1.94
N LEU A 107 9.72 -8.12 2.10
CA LEU A 107 8.75 -7.32 1.35
C LEU A 107 8.92 -5.83 1.63
N ALA A 108 9.12 -5.45 2.90
CA ALA A 108 9.33 -4.04 3.28
C ALA A 108 10.60 -3.46 2.63
N ARG A 109 11.68 -4.25 2.50
CA ARG A 109 12.89 -3.85 1.76
C ARG A 109 12.58 -3.62 0.28
N ASP A 110 11.87 -4.56 -0.36
CA ASP A 110 11.53 -4.46 -1.78
C ASP A 110 10.62 -3.24 -2.06
N LEU A 111 9.66 -2.96 -1.19
CA LEU A 111 8.77 -1.79 -1.28
C LEU A 111 9.53 -0.47 -1.10
N ARG A 112 10.52 -0.41 -0.20
CA ARG A 112 11.37 0.77 -0.02
C ARG A 112 12.33 1.00 -1.18
N ALA A 113 12.61 -0.04 -1.98
CA ALA A 113 13.44 0.04 -3.18
C ALA A 113 12.67 0.46 -4.44
N LEU A 114 11.36 0.61 -4.37
CA LEU A 114 10.56 1.12 -5.50
C LEU A 114 11.00 2.55 -5.87
N PRO A 115 10.83 2.96 -7.13
CA PRO A 115 11.07 4.33 -7.55
C PRO A 115 10.30 5.32 -6.66
N ALA A 116 10.86 6.51 -6.47
CA ALA A 116 10.18 7.57 -5.74
C ALA A 116 8.86 7.95 -6.41
N GLY A 117 7.84 8.24 -5.60
CA GLY A 117 6.50 8.54 -6.08
C GLY A 117 5.65 7.31 -6.42
N SER A 118 6.23 6.09 -6.33
CA SER A 118 5.46 4.87 -6.62
C SER A 118 4.33 4.63 -5.62
N THR A 119 3.25 4.04 -6.13
CA THR A 119 2.15 3.50 -5.33
C THR A 119 2.12 1.99 -5.45
N ALA A 120 2.10 1.27 -4.33
CA ALA A 120 2.07 -0.19 -4.29
C ALA A 120 0.85 -0.71 -3.50
N LEU A 121 0.24 -1.79 -3.99
CA LEU A 121 -0.77 -2.57 -3.28
C LEU A 121 -0.14 -3.84 -2.71
N VAL A 122 -0.41 -4.14 -1.46
CA VAL A 122 -0.04 -5.40 -0.80
C VAL A 122 -1.29 -6.07 -0.24
N VAL A 123 -1.56 -7.30 -0.68
CA VAL A 123 -2.68 -8.10 -0.18
C VAL A 123 -2.14 -9.29 0.62
N GLY A 124 -2.41 -9.27 1.93
CA GLY A 124 -1.99 -10.30 2.88
C GLY A 124 -3.15 -11.02 3.56
N HIS A 125 -2.90 -11.49 4.76
CA HIS A 125 -3.84 -12.22 5.63
C HIS A 125 -3.97 -11.50 6.98
N SER A 126 -4.98 -11.85 7.79
CA SER A 126 -5.18 -11.32 9.15
C SER A 126 -3.90 -11.41 10.01
N ASN A 127 -3.17 -12.51 9.89
CA ASN A 127 -1.94 -12.78 10.65
C ASN A 127 -0.65 -12.24 10.00
N THR A 128 -0.70 -11.71 8.79
CA THR A 128 0.50 -11.17 8.11
C THR A 128 0.45 -9.66 7.92
N VAL A 129 -0.74 -9.08 7.76
CA VAL A 129 -0.92 -7.63 7.57
C VAL A 129 -0.32 -6.81 8.73
N PRO A 130 -0.54 -7.14 10.02
CA PRO A 130 0.10 -6.38 11.10
C PRO A 130 1.63 -6.38 10.99
N GLY A 131 2.25 -7.54 10.79
CA GLY A 131 3.71 -7.64 10.64
C GLY A 131 4.27 -6.89 9.42
N ILE A 132 3.53 -6.80 8.32
CA ILE A 132 3.91 -6.00 7.15
C ILE A 132 3.87 -4.50 7.51
N VAL A 133 2.81 -4.05 8.20
CA VAL A 133 2.69 -2.66 8.65
C VAL A 133 3.82 -2.30 9.62
N GLU A 134 4.14 -3.17 10.58
CA GLU A 134 5.25 -2.99 11.52
C GLU A 134 6.61 -2.91 10.80
N ALA A 135 6.87 -3.83 9.87
CA ALA A 135 8.12 -3.84 9.10
C ALA A 135 8.31 -2.57 8.24
N LEU A 136 7.21 -1.99 7.75
CA LEU A 136 7.23 -0.75 6.96
C LEU A 136 7.30 0.51 7.83
N SER A 137 6.61 0.54 8.97
CA SER A 137 6.46 1.75 9.78
C SER A 137 7.47 1.85 10.93
N GLY A 138 8.01 0.72 11.39
CA GLY A 138 8.78 0.64 12.63
C GLY A 138 7.93 0.82 13.89
N GLN A 139 6.60 0.78 13.79
CA GLN A 139 5.66 0.96 14.90
C GLN A 139 4.76 -0.26 15.06
N PRO A 140 4.37 -0.63 16.28
CA PRO A 140 3.42 -1.71 16.51
C PRO A 140 2.11 -1.49 15.73
N ALA A 141 1.60 -2.54 15.11
CA ALA A 141 0.33 -2.52 14.41
C ALA A 141 -0.73 -3.30 15.18
N ALA A 142 -1.98 -2.80 15.14
CA ALA A 142 -3.09 -3.48 15.78
C ALA A 142 -3.36 -4.84 15.12
N GLU A 143 -3.62 -5.87 15.91
CA GLU A 143 -4.07 -7.17 15.44
C GLU A 143 -5.30 -7.04 14.52
N MET A 144 -5.46 -8.01 13.64
CA MET A 144 -6.58 -8.03 12.70
C MET A 144 -7.45 -9.26 12.96
N PRO A 145 -8.67 -9.09 13.46
CA PRO A 145 -9.61 -10.19 13.67
C PRO A 145 -9.94 -10.93 12.36
N GLU A 146 -10.20 -12.23 12.45
CA GLU A 146 -10.56 -13.06 11.27
C GLU A 146 -11.88 -12.63 10.60
N THR A 147 -12.69 -11.83 11.26
CA THR A 147 -13.93 -11.25 10.72
C THR A 147 -13.74 -9.90 10.05
N GLU A 148 -12.54 -9.29 10.13
CA GLU A 148 -12.27 -7.96 9.59
C GLU A 148 -11.66 -8.07 8.18
N TYR A 149 -12.40 -7.61 7.17
CA TYR A 149 -12.00 -7.63 5.76
C TYR A 149 -11.86 -6.22 5.14
N ASP A 150 -12.33 -5.20 5.82
CA ASP A 150 -12.48 -3.84 5.29
C ASP A 150 -11.38 -2.87 5.75
N ARG A 151 -10.38 -3.32 6.51
CA ARG A 151 -9.25 -2.46 6.92
C ARG A 151 -8.40 -2.07 5.71
N TYR A 152 -8.23 -0.77 5.56
CA TYR A 152 -7.45 -0.14 4.51
C TYR A 152 -6.34 0.68 5.16
N THR A 153 -5.11 0.17 5.12
CA THR A 153 -3.95 0.82 5.73
C THR A 153 -3.09 1.44 4.65
N VAL A 154 -2.87 2.75 4.72
CA VAL A 154 -1.99 3.51 3.84
C VAL A 154 -0.72 3.85 4.61
N ILE A 155 0.43 3.51 4.05
CA ILE A 155 1.74 3.83 4.59
C ILE A 155 2.47 4.72 3.61
N VAL A 156 2.84 5.91 4.03
CA VAL A 156 3.65 6.85 3.25
C VAL A 156 5.09 6.73 3.72
N LEU A 157 5.96 6.22 2.85
CA LEU A 157 7.38 6.01 3.11
C LEU A 157 8.19 7.20 2.58
N GLY A 158 8.72 8.02 3.48
CA GLY A 158 9.61 9.12 3.13
C GLY A 158 11.03 8.63 2.80
N ARG A 159 11.75 9.36 1.99
CA ARG A 159 13.17 9.11 1.69
C ARG A 159 14.09 9.29 2.91
N ASP A 160 13.63 10.00 3.92
CA ASP A 160 14.30 10.17 5.21
C ASP A 160 14.21 8.92 6.12
N GLY A 161 13.64 7.83 5.61
CA GLY A 161 13.40 6.58 6.33
C GLY A 161 12.19 6.60 7.25
N ARG A 162 11.50 7.74 7.41
CA ARG A 162 10.29 7.85 8.20
C ARG A 162 9.09 7.26 7.47
N ALA A 163 8.13 6.77 8.24
CA ALA A 163 6.86 6.30 7.72
C ALA A 163 5.69 6.97 8.47
N ARG A 164 4.61 7.26 7.73
CA ARG A 164 3.33 7.70 8.31
C ARG A 164 2.29 6.65 7.97
N VAL A 165 1.49 6.25 8.96
CA VAL A 165 0.47 5.22 8.81
C VAL A 165 -0.91 5.84 9.00
N PHE A 166 -1.80 5.58 8.08
CA PHE A 166 -3.21 5.98 8.12
C PHE A 166 -4.07 4.73 7.96
N THR A 167 -5.07 4.57 8.80
CA THR A 167 -5.99 3.43 8.71
C THR A 167 -7.40 3.95 8.52
N SER A 168 -8.10 3.37 7.57
CA SER A 168 -9.52 3.62 7.26
C SER A 168 -10.21 2.32 6.90
N ARG A 169 -11.44 2.39 6.36
CA ARG A 169 -12.22 1.23 5.91
C ARG A 169 -12.73 1.45 4.48
N TYR A 170 -12.96 0.35 3.76
CA TYR A 170 -13.46 0.37 2.39
C TYR A 170 -14.55 -0.68 2.15
#